data_8c867d14fc00972e96f8d6dbc7a8dc38
#
_entry.id   8c867d14fc00972e96f8d6dbc7a8dc38
#
_cell.length_a   1.000
_cell.length_b   1.000
_cell.length_c   1.000
_cell.angle_alpha   90.00
_cell.angle_beta   90.00
_cell.angle_gamma   90.00
#
_symmetry.space_group_name_H-M   'P 1'
#
loop_
_entity.id
_entity.type
_entity.pdbx_description
1 polymer ?
#
loop_
_entity_poly.entity_id
_entity_poly.type
_entity_poly.pdbx_seq_one_letter_code
_entity_poly.pdbx_strand_id
1 'polypeptide(L)'
;INILVASFLINLFALTTPLFIKIVYDRVVPNNALETLAALSIGAIIIFIFDFVIRTMRGYFVEVAGQKADVEMSNQIFHHVMDIQLGSKPSKIGAFANRLRDFEAVREFFTSATVTAMIDMPFIIFYIIVIYIIAGNLALVPLVVTILVLSIGFLVHRPLSKIAKKSSKDAEARHALLVDSLSGLETIKISGASGRLLGFWNKITNATTTKSGKSRLLSLSAINTTITTSHIAGIIIIILGVIMIGEGKLTAGALIA
;
A
#
# COMPACT_ATOMS: atom_id res chain seq x y z
N ILE A 1 -7.60 -17.59 8.93
CA ILE A 1 -7.06 -17.75 10.29
C ILE A 1 -5.53 -17.78 10.25
N ASN A 2 -4.90 -18.62 9.44
CA ASN A 2 -3.43 -18.77 9.40
C ASN A 2 -2.69 -17.45 9.10
N ILE A 3 -3.21 -16.63 8.17
CA ILE A 3 -2.63 -15.33 7.82
C ILE A 3 -2.71 -14.36 9.01
N LEU A 4 -3.83 -14.33 9.74
CA LEU A 4 -4.01 -13.47 10.92
C LEU A 4 -3.06 -13.84 12.05
N VAL A 5 -2.88 -15.14 12.31
CA VAL A 5 -1.93 -15.64 13.32
C VAL A 5 -0.50 -15.28 12.92
N ALA A 6 -0.14 -15.47 11.66
CA ALA A 6 1.18 -15.08 11.15
C ALA A 6 1.41 -13.56 11.29
N SER A 7 0.42 -12.73 10.92
CA SER A 7 0.51 -11.28 11.08
C SER A 7 0.65 -10.86 12.55
N PHE A 8 -0.08 -11.51 13.46
CA PHE A 8 0.06 -11.25 14.89
C PHE A 8 1.49 -11.53 15.38
N LEU A 9 2.04 -12.70 15.04
CA LEU A 9 3.40 -13.08 15.43
C LEU A 9 4.47 -12.15 14.82
N ILE A 10 4.32 -11.79 13.54
CA ILE A 10 5.21 -10.84 12.86
C ILE A 10 5.22 -9.48 13.57
N ASN A 11 4.04 -8.95 13.90
CA ASN A 11 3.92 -7.67 14.60
C ASN A 11 4.43 -7.75 16.05
N LEU A 12 4.32 -8.90 16.70
CA LEU A 12 4.91 -9.12 18.01
C LEU A 12 6.45 -9.18 17.93
N PHE A 13 7.00 -9.90 16.96
CA PHE A 13 8.45 -10.01 16.75
C PHE A 13 9.08 -8.69 16.31
N ALA A 14 8.32 -7.81 15.63
CA ALA A 14 8.80 -6.48 15.28
C ALA A 14 9.19 -5.64 16.51
N LEU A 15 8.64 -5.93 17.70
CA LEU A 15 9.03 -5.27 18.95
C LEU A 15 10.40 -5.71 19.45
N THR A 16 10.98 -6.78 18.92
CA THR A 16 12.29 -7.27 19.36
C THR A 16 13.37 -6.22 19.18
N THR A 17 13.40 -5.52 18.05
CA THR A 17 14.41 -4.47 17.79
C THR A 17 14.34 -3.31 18.78
N PRO A 18 13.21 -2.63 19.00
CA PRO A 18 13.12 -1.54 19.97
C PRO A 18 13.39 -2.01 21.41
N LEU A 19 12.89 -3.18 21.80
CA LEU A 19 13.14 -3.71 23.15
C LEU A 19 14.61 -4.08 23.35
N PHE A 20 15.25 -4.69 22.37
CA PHE A 20 16.68 -4.97 22.39
C PHE A 20 17.49 -3.68 22.56
N ILE A 21 17.23 -2.67 21.73
CA ILE A 21 17.89 -1.37 21.79
C ILE A 21 17.70 -0.74 23.18
N LYS A 22 16.48 -0.71 23.68
CA LYS A 22 16.18 -0.18 25.02
C LYS A 22 17.02 -0.84 26.10
N ILE A 23 17.05 -2.17 26.15
CA ILE A 23 17.77 -2.92 27.17
C ILE A 23 19.29 -2.68 27.03
N VAL A 24 19.81 -2.63 25.81
CA VAL A 24 21.24 -2.37 25.58
C VAL A 24 21.63 -0.99 26.12
N TYR A 25 20.88 0.06 25.78
CA TYR A 25 21.21 1.42 26.24
C TYR A 25 20.94 1.66 27.71
N ASP A 26 19.91 1.02 28.29
CA ASP A 26 19.54 1.24 29.69
C ASP A 26 20.32 0.36 30.68
N ARG A 27 20.80 -0.82 30.26
CA ARG A 27 21.45 -1.78 31.16
C ARG A 27 22.85 -2.19 30.74
N VAL A 28 23.03 -2.53 29.44
CA VAL A 28 24.30 -3.09 28.99
C VAL A 28 25.39 -2.02 28.96
N VAL A 29 25.12 -0.91 28.29
CA VAL A 29 26.11 0.17 28.12
C VAL A 29 26.55 0.78 29.47
N PRO A 30 25.65 1.17 30.39
CA PRO A 30 26.08 1.76 31.67
C PRO A 30 26.85 0.80 32.58
N ASN A 31 26.51 -0.50 32.52
CA ASN A 31 27.09 -1.50 33.41
C ASN A 31 28.24 -2.33 32.75
N ASN A 32 28.58 -2.05 31.50
CA ASN A 32 29.53 -2.82 30.70
C ASN A 32 29.23 -4.34 30.69
N ALA A 33 27.96 -4.74 30.70
CA ALA A 33 27.46 -6.10 30.88
C ALA A 33 27.52 -6.92 29.58
N LEU A 34 28.72 -7.31 29.12
CA LEU A 34 28.94 -7.99 27.85
C LEU A 34 28.29 -9.38 27.79
N GLU A 35 28.19 -10.09 28.90
CA GLU A 35 27.50 -11.38 28.97
C GLU A 35 26.00 -11.24 28.69
N THR A 36 25.39 -10.20 29.26
CA THR A 36 23.98 -9.88 28.99
C THR A 36 23.77 -9.51 27.53
N LEU A 37 24.70 -8.75 26.93
CA LEU A 37 24.66 -8.42 25.52
C LEU A 37 24.67 -9.66 24.62
N ALA A 38 25.59 -10.59 24.92
CA ALA A 38 25.69 -11.84 24.16
C ALA A 38 24.39 -12.66 24.22
N ALA A 39 23.84 -12.83 25.43
CA ALA A 39 22.58 -13.56 25.62
C ALA A 39 21.40 -12.90 24.88
N LEU A 40 21.26 -11.57 24.99
CA LEU A 40 20.22 -10.81 24.29
C LEU A 40 20.37 -10.88 22.76
N SER A 41 21.61 -10.79 22.27
CA SER A 41 21.89 -10.85 20.83
C SER A 41 21.54 -12.23 20.25
N ILE A 42 21.90 -13.31 20.94
CA ILE A 42 21.52 -14.67 20.52
C ILE A 42 19.98 -14.81 20.50
N GLY A 43 19.31 -14.36 21.56
CA GLY A 43 17.85 -14.38 21.62
C GLY A 43 17.19 -13.59 20.49
N ALA A 44 17.69 -12.38 20.21
CA ALA A 44 17.18 -11.55 19.11
C ALA A 44 17.41 -12.20 17.74
N ILE A 45 18.57 -12.80 17.50
CA ILE A 45 18.87 -13.53 16.25
C ILE A 45 17.89 -14.69 16.05
N ILE A 46 17.63 -15.46 17.09
CA ILE A 46 16.66 -16.57 17.02
C ILE A 46 15.28 -16.05 16.65
N ILE A 47 14.82 -14.98 17.30
CA ILE A 47 13.51 -14.36 16.98
C ILE A 47 13.49 -13.88 15.52
N PHE A 48 14.54 -13.25 15.00
CA PHE A 48 14.61 -12.81 13.61
C PHE A 48 14.59 -13.95 12.61
N ILE A 49 15.19 -15.10 12.94
CA ILE A 49 15.09 -16.31 12.12
C ILE A 49 13.64 -16.80 12.06
N PHE A 50 12.94 -16.84 13.19
CA PHE A 50 11.52 -17.19 13.22
C PHE A 50 10.65 -16.16 12.48
N ASP A 51 10.91 -14.87 12.65
CA ASP A 51 10.23 -13.80 11.92
C ASP A 51 10.38 -13.96 10.41
N PHE A 52 11.59 -14.25 9.94
CA PHE A 52 11.87 -14.52 8.53
C PHE A 52 11.03 -15.69 7.99
N VAL A 53 11.01 -16.81 8.73
CA VAL A 53 10.23 -18.00 8.33
C VAL A 53 8.75 -17.69 8.27
N ILE A 54 8.20 -17.02 9.30
CA ILE A 54 6.77 -16.69 9.37
C ILE A 54 6.38 -15.69 8.29
N ARG A 55 7.21 -14.67 7.99
CA ARG A 55 6.97 -13.73 6.86
C ARG A 55 6.93 -14.45 5.53
N THR A 56 7.86 -15.37 5.31
CA THR A 56 7.91 -16.18 4.09
C THR A 56 6.67 -17.06 3.96
N MET A 57 6.28 -17.73 5.03
CA MET A 57 5.06 -18.57 5.08
C MET A 57 3.79 -17.74 4.87
N ARG A 58 3.69 -16.54 5.49
CA ARG A 58 2.56 -15.63 5.26
C ARG A 58 2.45 -15.24 3.78
N GLY A 59 3.58 -14.86 3.16
CA GLY A 59 3.63 -14.56 1.73
C GLY A 59 3.12 -15.72 0.88
N TYR A 60 3.59 -16.93 1.16
CA TYR A 60 3.14 -18.14 0.48
C TYR A 60 1.64 -18.40 0.65
N PHE A 61 1.09 -18.25 1.85
CA PHE A 61 -0.35 -18.45 2.09
C PHE A 61 -1.20 -17.39 1.37
N VAL A 62 -0.76 -16.14 1.33
CA VAL A 62 -1.46 -15.07 0.60
C VAL A 62 -1.45 -15.37 -0.90
N GLU A 63 -0.32 -15.79 -1.45
CA GLU A 63 -0.18 -16.15 -2.85
C GLU A 63 -1.08 -17.34 -3.24
N VAL A 64 -1.03 -18.44 -2.47
CA VAL A 64 -1.88 -19.62 -2.71
C VAL A 64 -3.37 -19.29 -2.60
N ALA A 65 -3.76 -18.45 -1.63
CA ALA A 65 -5.15 -18.00 -1.49
C ALA A 65 -5.57 -17.14 -2.69
N GLY A 66 -4.68 -16.26 -3.14
CA GLY A 66 -4.89 -15.43 -4.33
C GLY A 66 -5.06 -16.27 -5.60
N GLN A 67 -4.19 -17.25 -5.83
CA GLN A 67 -4.28 -18.16 -6.98
C GLN A 67 -5.60 -18.95 -7.00
N LYS A 68 -6.04 -19.46 -5.84
CA LYS A 68 -7.33 -20.15 -5.75
C LYS A 68 -8.51 -19.22 -6.05
N ALA A 69 -8.49 -18.02 -5.50
CA ALA A 69 -9.52 -17.02 -5.77
C ALA A 69 -9.55 -16.63 -7.26
N ASP A 70 -8.37 -16.52 -7.90
CA ASP A 70 -8.24 -16.22 -9.32
C ASP A 70 -8.90 -17.29 -10.20
N VAL A 71 -8.55 -18.55 -9.99
CA VAL A 71 -9.13 -19.67 -10.75
C VAL A 71 -10.65 -19.73 -10.58
N GLU A 72 -11.13 -19.59 -9.35
CA GLU A 72 -12.57 -19.64 -9.06
C GLU A 72 -13.31 -18.45 -9.71
N MET A 73 -12.80 -17.23 -9.57
CA MET A 73 -13.40 -16.05 -10.20
C MET A 73 -13.36 -16.13 -11.72
N SER A 74 -12.24 -16.56 -12.30
CA SER A 74 -12.09 -16.72 -13.76
C SER A 74 -13.12 -17.73 -14.31
N ASN A 75 -13.29 -18.87 -13.64
CA ASN A 75 -14.25 -19.88 -14.03
C ASN A 75 -15.70 -19.36 -13.93
N GLN A 76 -16.05 -18.68 -12.83
CA GLN A 76 -17.39 -18.10 -12.65
C GLN A 76 -17.71 -17.04 -13.70
N ILE A 77 -16.74 -16.18 -14.01
CA ILE A 77 -16.89 -15.15 -15.06
C ILE A 77 -17.08 -15.82 -16.42
N PHE A 78 -16.26 -16.81 -16.76
CA PHE A 78 -16.36 -17.49 -18.03
C PHE A 78 -17.70 -18.22 -18.18
N HIS A 79 -18.17 -18.89 -17.11
CA HIS A 79 -19.49 -19.52 -17.06
C HIS A 79 -20.60 -18.49 -17.30
N HIS A 80 -20.56 -17.37 -16.59
CA HIS A 80 -21.54 -16.30 -16.75
C HIS A 80 -21.56 -15.71 -18.18
N VAL A 81 -20.39 -15.61 -18.81
CA VAL A 81 -20.28 -15.16 -20.22
C VAL A 81 -20.91 -16.14 -21.19
N MET A 82 -20.75 -17.44 -20.94
CA MET A 82 -21.34 -18.48 -21.79
C MET A 82 -22.87 -18.58 -21.62
N ASP A 83 -23.39 -18.24 -20.45
CA ASP A 83 -24.82 -18.24 -20.13
C ASP A 83 -25.58 -16.98 -20.62
N ILE A 84 -24.88 -16.00 -21.20
CA ILE A 84 -25.53 -14.77 -21.72
C ILE A 84 -26.46 -15.14 -22.89
N GLN A 85 -27.75 -14.79 -22.77
CA GLN A 85 -28.72 -14.95 -23.84
C GLN A 85 -28.32 -14.15 -25.09
N LEU A 86 -28.44 -14.76 -26.26
CA LEU A 86 -28.07 -14.15 -27.56
C LEU A 86 -28.75 -12.80 -27.81
N GLY A 87 -29.99 -12.63 -27.29
CA GLY A 87 -30.74 -11.36 -27.38
C GLY A 87 -30.19 -10.23 -26.53
N SER A 88 -29.37 -10.55 -25.53
CA SER A 88 -28.73 -9.57 -24.61
C SER A 88 -27.26 -9.34 -24.97
N LYS A 89 -26.80 -9.80 -26.14
CA LYS A 89 -25.42 -9.65 -26.59
C LYS A 89 -25.01 -8.16 -26.61
N PRO A 90 -23.92 -7.78 -25.93
CA PRO A 90 -23.44 -6.41 -25.93
C PRO A 90 -23.14 -5.95 -27.37
N SER A 91 -23.61 -4.78 -27.75
CA SER A 91 -23.43 -4.21 -29.10
C SER A 91 -21.95 -3.96 -29.47
N LYS A 92 -21.05 -3.94 -28.47
CA LYS A 92 -19.61 -3.75 -28.65
C LYS A 92 -18.85 -4.83 -27.90
N ILE A 93 -18.42 -5.86 -28.60
CA ILE A 93 -17.66 -6.99 -28.05
C ILE A 93 -16.35 -6.52 -27.39
N GLY A 94 -15.66 -5.51 -27.98
CA GLY A 94 -14.43 -4.96 -27.41
C GLY A 94 -14.64 -4.21 -26.08
N ALA A 95 -15.77 -3.54 -25.88
CA ALA A 95 -16.09 -2.93 -24.60
C ALA A 95 -16.40 -3.96 -23.52
N PHE A 96 -16.98 -5.09 -23.90
CA PHE A 96 -17.23 -6.21 -23.01
C PHE A 96 -15.93 -6.93 -22.60
N ALA A 97 -15.03 -7.17 -23.55
CA ALA A 97 -13.70 -7.72 -23.26
C ALA A 97 -12.87 -6.81 -22.32
N ASN A 98 -12.98 -5.49 -22.48
CA ASN A 98 -12.33 -4.55 -21.56
C ASN A 98 -12.93 -4.62 -20.14
N ARG A 99 -14.24 -4.83 -19.99
CA ARG A 99 -14.85 -5.03 -18.65
C ARG A 99 -14.37 -6.31 -17.98
N LEU A 100 -14.16 -7.38 -18.76
CA LEU A 100 -13.55 -8.62 -18.24
C LEU A 100 -12.15 -8.36 -17.68
N ARG A 101 -11.37 -7.48 -18.31
CA ARG A 101 -10.06 -7.09 -17.80
C ARG A 101 -10.11 -6.30 -16.50
N ASP A 102 -11.23 -5.62 -16.20
CA ASP A 102 -11.40 -4.93 -14.91
C ASP A 102 -11.41 -5.92 -13.73
N PHE A 103 -11.76 -7.19 -13.96
CA PHE A 103 -11.66 -8.24 -12.94
C PHE A 103 -10.21 -8.61 -12.61
N GLU A 104 -9.27 -8.45 -13.54
CA GLU A 104 -7.85 -8.61 -13.24
C GLU A 104 -7.39 -7.62 -12.16
N ALA A 105 -7.92 -6.40 -12.17
CA ALA A 105 -7.63 -5.41 -11.13
C ALA A 105 -8.21 -5.82 -9.75
N VAL A 106 -9.36 -6.47 -9.72
CA VAL A 106 -9.96 -7.02 -8.48
C VAL A 106 -9.09 -8.17 -7.96
N ARG A 107 -8.65 -9.06 -8.84
CA ARG A 107 -7.73 -10.15 -8.51
C ARG A 107 -6.43 -9.60 -7.92
N GLU A 108 -5.80 -8.63 -8.59
CA GLU A 108 -4.56 -8.01 -8.14
C GLU A 108 -4.72 -7.35 -6.77
N PHE A 109 -5.90 -6.81 -6.46
CA PHE A 109 -6.21 -6.30 -5.13
C PHE A 109 -6.13 -7.40 -4.06
N PHE A 110 -6.69 -8.59 -4.29
CA PHE A 110 -6.68 -9.68 -3.32
C PHE A 110 -5.31 -10.35 -3.15
N THR A 111 -4.48 -10.35 -4.18
CA THR A 111 -3.10 -10.89 -4.14
C THR A 111 -2.06 -9.85 -3.75
N SER A 112 -2.45 -8.57 -3.69
CA SER A 112 -1.53 -7.45 -3.49
C SER A 112 -1.14 -7.24 -2.03
N ALA A 113 -0.06 -6.49 -1.84
CA ALA A 113 0.36 -5.95 -0.55
C ALA A 113 -0.75 -5.18 0.19
N THR A 114 -1.82 -4.78 -0.51
CA THR A 114 -2.96 -4.06 0.06
C THR A 114 -3.70 -4.89 1.10
N VAL A 115 -3.95 -6.18 0.84
CA VAL A 115 -4.60 -7.07 1.81
C VAL A 115 -3.71 -7.25 3.05
N THR A 116 -2.41 -7.43 2.85
CA THR A 116 -1.46 -7.51 3.96
C THR A 116 -1.45 -6.23 4.78
N ALA A 117 -1.42 -5.06 4.14
CA ALA A 117 -1.49 -3.77 4.82
C ALA A 117 -2.80 -3.58 5.60
N MET A 118 -3.94 -4.02 5.07
CA MET A 118 -5.24 -3.98 5.78
C MET A 118 -5.24 -4.86 7.03
N ILE A 119 -4.61 -6.04 6.96
CA ILE A 119 -4.49 -6.95 8.11
C ILE A 119 -3.55 -6.37 9.17
N ASP A 120 -2.48 -5.68 8.76
CA ASP A 120 -1.50 -5.09 9.66
C ASP A 120 -1.98 -3.74 10.25
N MET A 121 -2.98 -3.07 9.64
CA MET A 121 -3.49 -1.76 10.10
C MET A 121 -3.96 -1.72 11.58
N PRO A 122 -4.69 -2.73 12.13
CA PRO A 122 -5.09 -2.73 13.53
C PRO A 122 -3.90 -2.72 14.51
N PHE A 123 -2.73 -3.21 14.10
CA PHE A 123 -1.54 -3.24 14.94
C PHE A 123 -0.92 -1.86 15.19
N ILE A 124 -1.32 -0.84 14.45
CA ILE A 124 -0.95 0.56 14.74
C ILE A 124 -1.39 0.92 16.17
N ILE A 125 -2.60 0.52 16.57
CA ILE A 125 -3.11 0.76 17.93
C ILE A 125 -2.25 0.01 18.95
N PHE A 126 -1.89 -1.23 18.65
CA PHE A 126 -1.02 -2.05 19.50
C PHE A 126 0.36 -1.36 19.70
N TYR A 127 0.99 -0.88 18.64
CA TYR A 127 2.27 -0.16 18.76
C TYR A 127 2.15 1.13 19.57
N ILE A 128 1.07 1.91 19.40
CA ILE A 128 0.84 3.12 20.20
C ILE A 128 0.70 2.77 21.67
N ILE A 129 0.02 1.68 22.01
CA ILE A 129 -0.07 1.19 23.41
C ILE A 129 1.30 0.81 23.96
N VAL A 130 2.10 0.08 23.16
CA VAL A 130 3.47 -0.31 23.56
C VAL A 130 4.35 0.93 23.79
N ILE A 131 4.28 1.92 22.90
CA ILE A 131 5.01 3.19 23.05
C ILE A 131 4.54 3.91 24.33
N TYR A 132 3.25 3.92 24.63
CA TYR A 132 2.72 4.51 25.85
C TYR A 132 3.24 3.82 27.12
N ILE A 133 3.35 2.49 27.11
CA ILE A 133 3.92 1.73 28.24
C ILE A 133 5.42 2.03 28.42
N ILE A 134 6.17 2.24 27.33
CA ILE A 134 7.62 2.46 27.36
C ILE A 134 7.98 3.92 27.65
N ALA A 135 7.30 4.85 26.99
CA ALA A 135 7.66 6.26 26.92
C ALA A 135 6.56 7.22 27.46
N GLY A 136 5.48 6.67 28.02
CA GLY A 136 4.40 7.46 28.63
C GLY A 136 3.76 8.45 27.64
N ASN A 137 3.65 9.71 28.06
CA ASN A 137 2.97 10.75 27.29
C ASN A 137 3.63 11.06 25.93
N LEU A 138 4.85 10.61 25.68
CA LEU A 138 5.50 10.78 24.38
C LEU A 138 4.75 10.05 23.25
N ALA A 139 3.97 9.01 23.60
CA ALA A 139 3.11 8.28 22.67
C ALA A 139 2.02 9.16 22.01
N LEU A 140 1.71 10.33 22.56
CA LEU A 140 0.77 11.27 21.95
C LEU A 140 1.27 11.80 20.60
N VAL A 141 2.58 11.92 20.42
CA VAL A 141 3.15 12.43 19.15
C VAL A 141 2.85 11.47 17.98
N PRO A 142 3.23 10.17 18.03
CA PRO A 142 2.88 9.24 16.95
C PRO A 142 1.37 9.04 16.82
N LEU A 143 0.57 9.15 17.88
CA LEU A 143 -0.89 9.10 17.80
C LEU A 143 -1.44 10.25 16.94
N VAL A 144 -1.04 11.50 17.23
CA VAL A 144 -1.47 12.68 16.47
C VAL A 144 -1.02 12.59 15.02
N VAL A 145 0.21 12.17 14.78
CA VAL A 145 0.75 11.99 13.43
C VAL A 145 -0.03 10.93 12.64
N THR A 146 -0.37 9.82 13.26
CA THR A 146 -1.18 8.77 12.64
C THR A 146 -2.55 9.30 12.21
N ILE A 147 -3.24 10.03 13.09
CA ILE A 147 -4.53 10.67 12.79
C ILE A 147 -4.38 11.67 11.64
N LEU A 148 -3.32 12.48 11.64
CA LEU A 148 -3.06 13.48 10.61
C LEU A 148 -2.80 12.81 9.24
N VAL A 149 -1.97 11.77 9.19
CA VAL A 149 -1.68 11.01 7.97
C VAL A 149 -2.93 10.33 7.41
N LEU A 150 -3.74 9.71 8.27
CA LEU A 150 -5.02 9.11 7.86
C LEU A 150 -5.98 10.17 7.32
N SER A 151 -6.03 11.35 7.93
CA SER A 151 -6.85 12.47 7.47
C SER A 151 -6.41 12.98 6.09
N ILE A 152 -5.11 13.11 5.85
CA ILE A 152 -4.55 13.47 4.54
C ILE A 152 -4.97 12.43 3.49
N GLY A 153 -4.80 11.14 3.79
CA GLY A 153 -5.21 10.06 2.89
C GLY A 153 -6.69 10.13 2.52
N PHE A 154 -7.56 10.37 3.51
CA PHE A 154 -9.00 10.51 3.29
C PHE A 154 -9.36 11.74 2.44
N LEU A 155 -8.73 12.89 2.70
CA LEU A 155 -8.94 14.13 1.95
C LEU A 155 -8.51 13.99 0.48
N VAL A 156 -7.39 13.30 0.23
CA VAL A 156 -6.84 13.12 -1.11
C VAL A 156 -7.60 12.04 -1.89
N HIS A 157 -8.18 11.06 -1.21
CA HIS A 157 -8.88 9.95 -1.85
C HIS A 157 -10.01 10.40 -2.80
N ARG A 158 -10.87 11.32 -2.37
CA ARG A 158 -12.01 11.79 -3.18
C ARG A 158 -11.61 12.47 -4.48
N PRO A 159 -10.71 13.47 -4.50
CA PRO A 159 -10.29 14.11 -5.74
C PRO A 159 -9.49 13.14 -6.62
N LEU A 160 -8.65 12.29 -6.03
CA LEU A 160 -7.88 11.28 -6.76
C LEU A 160 -8.79 10.29 -7.49
N SER A 161 -9.79 9.75 -6.82
CA SER A 161 -10.79 8.83 -7.40
C SER A 161 -11.56 9.47 -8.57
N LYS A 162 -11.95 10.75 -8.45
CA LYS A 162 -12.62 11.47 -9.54
C LYS A 162 -11.73 11.65 -10.77
N ILE A 163 -10.47 12.00 -10.56
CA ILE A 163 -9.50 12.18 -11.65
C ILE A 163 -9.19 10.83 -12.30
N ALA A 164 -8.99 9.79 -11.50
CA ALA A 164 -8.71 8.43 -11.98
C ALA A 164 -9.85 7.89 -12.84
N LYS A 165 -11.11 8.02 -12.41
CA LYS A 165 -12.29 7.62 -13.20
C LYS A 165 -12.39 8.35 -14.54
N LYS A 166 -12.07 9.65 -14.57
CA LYS A 166 -12.07 10.43 -15.83
C LYS A 166 -10.91 9.98 -16.74
N SER A 167 -9.74 9.74 -16.19
CA SER A 167 -8.57 9.26 -16.93
C SER A 167 -8.80 7.88 -17.53
N SER A 168 -9.46 6.98 -16.80
CA SER A 168 -9.84 5.65 -17.30
C SER A 168 -10.76 5.74 -18.52
N LYS A 169 -11.81 6.55 -18.44
CA LYS A 169 -12.72 6.77 -19.59
C LYS A 169 -12.00 7.31 -20.84
N ASP A 170 -11.08 8.25 -20.66
CA ASP A 170 -10.30 8.78 -21.78
C ASP A 170 -9.33 7.72 -22.34
N ALA A 171 -8.76 6.86 -21.49
CA ALA A 171 -7.93 5.75 -21.90
C ALA A 171 -8.72 4.68 -22.69
N GLU A 172 -9.95 4.39 -22.26
CA GLU A 172 -10.88 3.51 -22.99
C GLU A 172 -11.21 4.08 -24.38
N ALA A 173 -11.54 5.38 -24.46
CA ALA A 173 -11.83 6.05 -25.73
C ALA A 173 -10.61 6.03 -26.67
N ARG A 174 -9.40 6.23 -26.14
CA ARG A 174 -8.15 6.13 -26.90
C ARG A 174 -7.93 4.73 -27.42
N HIS A 175 -8.17 3.70 -26.60
CA HIS A 175 -8.01 2.30 -27.00
C HIS A 175 -9.03 1.91 -28.06
N ALA A 176 -10.29 2.31 -27.90
CA ALA A 176 -11.32 2.09 -28.90
C ALA A 176 -10.96 2.75 -30.24
N LEU A 177 -10.49 3.99 -30.21
CA LEU A 177 -10.05 4.68 -31.43
C LEU A 177 -8.89 3.94 -32.13
N LEU A 178 -7.95 3.38 -31.37
CA LEU A 178 -6.85 2.59 -31.92
C LEU A 178 -7.36 1.33 -32.63
N VAL A 179 -8.24 0.57 -31.96
CA VAL A 179 -8.80 -0.67 -32.51
C VAL A 179 -9.65 -0.37 -33.75
N ASP A 180 -10.52 0.64 -33.69
CA ASP A 180 -11.34 1.04 -34.83
C ASP A 180 -10.48 1.52 -36.02
N SER A 181 -9.39 2.25 -35.73
CA SER A 181 -8.43 2.70 -36.76
C SER A 181 -7.69 1.57 -37.43
N LEU A 182 -7.28 0.54 -36.66
CA LEU A 182 -6.63 -0.64 -37.18
C LEU A 182 -7.59 -1.49 -38.03
N SER A 183 -8.82 -1.65 -37.57
CA SER A 183 -9.86 -2.40 -38.29
C SER A 183 -10.28 -1.73 -39.58
N GLY A 184 -10.24 -0.41 -39.67
CA GLY A 184 -10.59 0.40 -40.86
C GLY A 184 -9.39 0.97 -41.60
N LEU A 185 -8.18 0.46 -41.41
CA LEU A 185 -6.92 1.06 -41.89
C LEU A 185 -6.91 1.27 -43.41
N GLU A 186 -7.42 0.32 -44.15
CA GLU A 186 -7.50 0.38 -45.61
C GLU A 186 -8.42 1.53 -46.07
N THR A 187 -9.62 1.63 -45.48
CA THR A 187 -10.58 2.70 -45.76
C THR A 187 -10.01 4.08 -45.40
N ILE A 188 -9.30 4.18 -44.26
CA ILE A 188 -8.66 5.42 -43.82
C ILE A 188 -7.58 5.87 -44.81
N LYS A 189 -6.78 4.95 -45.33
CA LYS A 189 -5.73 5.24 -46.33
C LYS A 189 -6.33 5.67 -47.63
N ILE A 190 -7.34 4.97 -48.14
CA ILE A 190 -7.99 5.27 -49.43
C ILE A 190 -8.72 6.62 -49.35
N SER A 191 -9.38 6.92 -48.24
CA SER A 191 -10.14 8.17 -48.05
C SER A 191 -9.26 9.39 -47.69
N GLY A 192 -7.96 9.22 -47.47
CA GLY A 192 -7.06 10.30 -47.06
C GLY A 192 -7.36 10.88 -45.65
N ALA A 193 -8.13 10.15 -44.82
CA ALA A 193 -8.62 10.62 -43.52
C ALA A 193 -7.56 10.58 -42.39
N SER A 194 -6.33 10.12 -42.69
CA SER A 194 -5.26 9.92 -41.68
C SER A 194 -4.96 11.17 -40.84
N GLY A 195 -4.93 12.36 -41.45
CA GLY A 195 -4.64 13.61 -40.74
C GLY A 195 -5.74 13.99 -39.72
N ARG A 196 -7.00 13.75 -40.07
CA ARG A 196 -8.14 14.00 -39.18
C ARG A 196 -8.12 13.05 -37.97
N LEU A 197 -7.80 11.79 -38.22
CA LEU A 197 -7.70 10.76 -37.18
C LEU A 197 -6.54 11.05 -36.21
N LEU A 198 -5.40 11.47 -36.75
CA LEU A 198 -4.24 11.87 -35.95
C LEU A 198 -4.56 13.07 -35.05
N GLY A 199 -5.31 14.07 -35.56
CA GLY A 199 -5.81 15.19 -34.76
C GLY A 199 -6.68 14.74 -33.59
N PHE A 200 -7.59 13.79 -33.84
CA PHE A 200 -8.43 13.19 -32.80
C PHE A 200 -7.61 12.40 -31.76
N TRP A 201 -6.67 11.59 -32.21
CA TRP A 201 -5.75 10.87 -31.36
C TRP A 201 -4.96 11.79 -30.44
N ASN A 202 -4.36 12.84 -30.99
CA ASN A 202 -3.59 13.83 -30.22
C ASN A 202 -4.45 14.53 -29.16
N LYS A 203 -5.70 14.87 -29.51
CA LYS A 203 -6.63 15.52 -28.56
C LYS A 203 -6.95 14.60 -27.37
N ILE A 204 -7.27 13.33 -27.63
CA ILE A 204 -7.57 12.35 -26.57
C ILE A 204 -6.32 12.06 -25.74
N THR A 205 -5.16 11.86 -26.39
CA THR A 205 -3.89 11.58 -25.72
C THR A 205 -3.50 12.74 -24.78
N ASN A 206 -3.56 13.98 -25.26
CA ASN A 206 -3.28 15.16 -24.44
C ASN A 206 -4.22 15.26 -23.23
N ALA A 207 -5.52 15.01 -23.43
CA ALA A 207 -6.49 15.01 -22.33
C ALA A 207 -6.18 13.93 -21.29
N THR A 208 -5.84 12.71 -21.73
CA THR A 208 -5.49 11.58 -20.84
C THR A 208 -4.20 11.89 -20.09
N THR A 209 -3.15 12.32 -20.78
CA THR A 209 -1.83 12.60 -20.19
C THR A 209 -1.91 13.72 -19.16
N THR A 210 -2.64 14.80 -19.45
CA THR A 210 -2.85 15.91 -18.50
C THR A 210 -3.56 15.46 -17.23
N LYS A 211 -4.63 14.65 -17.35
CA LYS A 211 -5.36 14.11 -16.19
C LYS A 211 -4.51 13.13 -15.38
N SER A 212 -3.84 12.23 -16.06
CA SER A 212 -2.92 11.27 -15.40
C SER A 212 -1.78 12.00 -14.69
N GLY A 213 -1.22 13.06 -15.29
CA GLY A 213 -0.22 13.92 -14.67
C GLY A 213 -0.73 14.59 -13.39
N LYS A 214 -1.95 15.17 -13.42
CA LYS A 214 -2.58 15.76 -12.23
C LYS A 214 -2.81 14.71 -11.12
N SER A 215 -3.25 13.50 -11.48
CA SER A 215 -3.39 12.40 -10.52
C SER A 215 -2.07 12.04 -9.86
N ARG A 216 -1.02 11.90 -10.67
CA ARG A 216 0.33 11.60 -10.17
C ARG A 216 0.88 12.70 -9.26
N LEU A 217 0.74 13.96 -9.64
CA LEU A 217 1.18 15.09 -8.81
C LEU A 217 0.44 15.14 -7.47
N LEU A 218 -0.87 14.90 -7.47
CA LEU A 218 -1.66 14.85 -6.24
C LEU A 218 -1.20 13.70 -5.32
N SER A 219 -0.95 12.52 -5.88
CA SER A 219 -0.42 11.37 -5.12
C SER A 219 0.97 11.66 -4.57
N LEU A 220 1.87 12.22 -5.38
CA LEU A 220 3.22 12.59 -4.94
C LEU A 220 3.19 13.65 -3.85
N SER A 221 2.32 14.67 -3.96
CA SER A 221 2.16 15.67 -2.91
C SER A 221 1.69 15.04 -1.60
N ALA A 222 0.74 14.11 -1.64
CA ALA A 222 0.27 13.42 -0.44
C ALA A 222 1.38 12.57 0.20
N ILE A 223 2.14 11.83 -0.60
CA ILE A 223 3.27 11.01 -0.14
C ILE A 223 4.33 11.93 0.49
N ASN A 224 4.75 12.99 -0.19
CA ASN A 224 5.77 13.92 0.31
C ASN A 224 5.31 14.61 1.61
N THR A 225 4.02 15.00 1.70
CA THR A 225 3.46 15.57 2.94
C THR A 225 3.54 14.57 4.08
N THR A 226 3.21 13.29 3.84
CA THR A 226 3.32 12.23 4.84
C THR A 226 4.77 12.04 5.31
N ILE A 227 5.73 11.98 4.38
CA ILE A 227 7.16 11.84 4.69
C ILE A 227 7.64 13.03 5.52
N THR A 228 7.32 14.26 5.10
CA THR A 228 7.71 15.48 5.82
C THR A 228 7.11 15.51 7.23
N THR A 229 5.83 15.14 7.36
CA THR A 229 5.15 15.03 8.66
C THR A 229 5.86 14.02 9.58
N SER A 230 6.27 12.86 9.04
CA SER A 230 7.01 11.85 9.79
C SER A 230 8.38 12.36 10.26
N HIS A 231 9.11 13.10 9.42
CA HIS A 231 10.39 13.71 9.82
C HIS A 231 10.21 14.76 10.91
N ILE A 232 9.20 15.63 10.79
CA ILE A 232 8.88 16.63 11.83
C ILE A 232 8.50 15.93 13.14
N ALA A 233 7.71 14.87 13.08
CA ALA A 233 7.36 14.06 14.23
C ALA A 233 8.59 13.46 14.94
N GLY A 234 9.53 12.92 14.16
CA GLY A 234 10.79 12.41 14.70
C GLY A 234 11.59 13.47 15.46
N ILE A 235 11.68 14.69 14.90
CA ILE A 235 12.31 15.82 15.60
C ILE A 235 11.59 16.18 16.90
N ILE A 236 10.25 16.26 16.88
CA ILE A 236 9.43 16.55 18.05
C ILE A 236 9.64 15.48 19.14
N ILE A 237 9.64 14.19 18.76
CA ILE A 237 9.89 13.08 19.68
C ILE A 237 11.25 13.22 20.34
N ILE A 238 12.30 13.55 19.58
CA ILE A 238 13.64 13.73 20.13
C ILE A 238 13.69 14.92 21.09
N ILE A 239 13.12 16.07 20.72
CA ILE A 239 13.11 17.27 21.58
C ILE A 239 12.38 16.98 22.91
N LEU A 240 11.15 16.45 22.83
CA LEU A 240 10.36 16.16 24.03
C LEU A 240 11.01 15.03 24.84
N GLY A 241 11.57 14.02 24.18
CA GLY A 241 12.25 12.92 24.83
C GLY A 241 13.48 13.37 25.61
N VAL A 242 14.32 14.24 25.03
CA VAL A 242 15.49 14.81 25.74
C VAL A 242 15.07 15.62 26.97
N ILE A 243 14.01 16.42 26.87
CA ILE A 243 13.47 17.16 28.04
C ILE A 243 13.01 16.18 29.12
N MET A 244 12.27 15.12 28.74
CA MET A 244 11.79 14.10 29.68
C MET A 244 12.93 13.29 30.33
N ILE A 245 14.03 13.07 29.60
CA ILE A 245 15.24 12.44 30.17
C ILE A 245 15.86 13.35 31.23
N GLY A 246 15.99 14.66 30.94
CA GLY A 246 16.49 15.64 31.90
C GLY A 246 15.63 15.73 33.17
N GLU A 247 14.33 15.48 33.10
CA GLU A 247 13.42 15.40 34.23
C GLU A 247 13.42 14.03 34.95
N GLY A 248 14.19 13.06 34.48
CA GLY A 248 14.23 11.69 34.99
C GLY A 248 12.97 10.84 34.74
N LYS A 249 12.10 11.29 33.80
CA LYS A 249 10.84 10.61 33.45
C LYS A 249 10.99 9.57 32.33
N LEU A 250 12.09 9.63 31.59
CA LEU A 250 12.38 8.75 30.47
C LEU A 250 13.85 8.32 30.51
N THR A 251 14.15 7.12 30.02
CA THR A 251 15.52 6.66 29.84
C THR A 251 16.00 6.92 28.41
N ALA A 252 17.32 7.01 28.21
CA ALA A 252 17.90 7.16 26.89
C ALA A 252 17.56 5.97 25.98
N GLY A 253 17.59 4.76 26.51
CA GLY A 253 17.19 3.56 25.78
C GLY A 253 15.73 3.56 25.36
N ALA A 254 14.82 4.09 26.19
CA ALA A 254 13.41 4.21 25.84
C ALA A 254 13.15 5.26 24.75
N LEU A 255 13.96 6.31 24.65
CA LEU A 255 13.86 7.31 23.59
C LEU A 255 14.36 6.77 22.25
N ILE A 256 15.44 5.98 22.24
CA ILE A 256 16.06 5.45 21.01
C ILE A 256 15.25 4.28 20.47
N ALA A 257 14.61 3.50 21.35
CA ALA A 257 13.73 2.38 20.99
C ALA A 257 12.42 2.84 20.33
#